data_f20f30afbfa483610010c88eaa2a4246
#
_entry.id   f20f30afbfa483610010c88eaa2a4246
#
_cell.length_a   1.000
_cell.length_b   1.000
_cell.length_c   1.000
_cell.angle_alpha   90.00
_cell.angle_beta   90.00
_cell.angle_gamma   90.00
#
_symmetry.space_group_name_H-M   'P 1'
#
loop_
_entity.id
_entity.type
_entity.pdbx_description
1 polymer ?
#
loop_
_entity_poly.entity_id
_entity_poly.type
_entity_poly.pdbx_seq_one_letter_code
_entity_poly.pdbx_strand_id
1 'polypeptide(L)'
;IKILSFEDEPINQDFISRRIRAAVSMRRLQGLFTDEHTTIFRLVNGEGDFMPSLIVDYYDGLVVVQFHGVGMYRLKEEIKKALQDTLQSNCKAIYCKSSSTLPKQEGIIAKDEFMFGTLEEDWYALENGIRYKIDYALGQKTGFFIDQRDNRRLVCEMSEGRTVLNAFAYTGGFSLSAIKGKAKEVVSMDI
;
A
#
# COMPACT_ATOMS: atom_id res chain seq x y z
N ILE A 1 16.97 1.09 17.89
CA ILE A 1 16.14 2.15 18.49
C ILE A 1 15.57 2.99 17.35
N LYS A 2 14.27 3.31 17.42
CA LYS A 2 13.57 4.22 16.51
C LYS A 2 13.01 5.38 17.34
N ILE A 3 13.19 6.60 16.86
CA ILE A 3 12.72 7.83 17.52
C ILE A 3 11.38 8.22 16.87
N LEU A 4 10.34 8.41 17.68
CA LEU A 4 9.02 8.85 17.24
C LEU A 4 8.84 10.37 17.34
N SER A 5 9.44 10.99 18.35
CA SER A 5 9.45 12.43 18.55
C SER A 5 10.79 12.88 19.15
N PHE A 6 11.20 14.10 18.85
CA PHE A 6 12.32 14.80 19.51
C PHE A 6 11.82 15.72 20.62
N GLU A 7 10.50 15.86 20.75
CA GLU A 7 9.87 16.64 21.81
C GLU A 7 9.48 15.73 22.99
N ASP A 8 9.41 16.30 24.20
CA ASP A 8 8.87 15.62 25.38
C ASP A 8 7.34 15.62 25.34
N GLU A 9 6.78 14.66 24.61
CA GLU A 9 5.34 14.53 24.42
C GLU A 9 4.87 13.08 24.56
N PRO A 10 3.64 12.84 25.04
CA PRO A 10 3.12 11.48 25.20
C PRO A 10 2.83 10.85 23.83
N ILE A 11 3.30 9.61 23.63
CA ILE A 11 2.98 8.80 22.47
C ILE A 11 1.65 8.09 22.72
N ASN A 12 0.57 8.78 22.45
CA ASN A 12 -0.81 8.34 22.68
C ASN A 12 -1.64 8.40 21.38
N GLN A 13 -2.98 8.19 21.50
CA GLN A 13 -3.90 8.26 20.36
C GLN A 13 -3.82 9.60 19.62
N ASP A 14 -3.70 10.72 20.33
CA ASP A 14 -3.67 12.05 19.70
C ASP A 14 -2.39 12.25 18.88
N PHE A 15 -1.26 11.79 19.41
CA PHE A 15 0.01 11.78 18.68
C PHE A 15 -0.11 10.99 17.37
N ILE A 16 -0.59 9.75 17.44
CA ILE A 16 -0.76 8.88 16.27
C ILE A 16 -1.74 9.51 15.27
N SER A 17 -2.87 10.02 15.75
CA SER A 17 -3.88 10.66 14.90
C SER A 17 -3.33 11.89 14.18
N ARG A 18 -2.49 12.69 14.85
CA ARG A 18 -1.83 13.86 14.23
C ARG A 18 -0.88 13.43 13.10
N ARG A 19 -0.06 12.39 13.32
CA ARG A 19 0.87 11.88 12.32
C ARG A 19 0.15 11.29 11.10
N ILE A 20 -0.88 10.46 11.32
CA ILE A 20 -1.70 9.89 10.24
C ILE A 20 -2.42 11.00 9.46
N ARG A 21 -3.01 11.99 10.13
CA ARG A 21 -3.63 13.14 9.43
C ARG A 21 -2.63 13.90 8.58
N ALA A 22 -1.40 14.12 9.06
CA ALA A 22 -0.37 14.79 8.27
C ALA A 22 -0.01 13.99 7.01
N ALA A 23 0.17 12.67 7.10
CA ALA A 23 0.44 11.80 5.97
C ALA A 23 -0.72 11.82 4.95
N VAL A 24 -1.97 11.69 5.41
CA VAL A 24 -3.17 11.75 4.55
C VAL A 24 -3.30 13.12 3.88
N SER A 25 -3.07 14.21 4.63
CA SER A 25 -3.12 15.58 4.08
C SER A 25 -2.11 15.79 2.97
N MET A 26 -0.89 15.28 3.11
CA MET A 26 0.12 15.32 2.07
C MET A 26 -0.34 14.61 0.79
N ARG A 27 -0.95 13.42 0.91
CA ARG A 27 -1.49 12.66 -0.25
C ARG A 27 -2.69 13.35 -0.89
N ARG A 28 -3.52 14.02 -0.12
CA ARG A 28 -4.60 14.88 -0.64
C ARG A 28 -4.07 16.08 -1.43
N LEU A 29 -3.05 16.76 -0.92
CA LEU A 29 -2.38 17.85 -1.64
C LEU A 29 -1.74 17.40 -2.95
N GLN A 30 -1.28 16.15 -3.03
CA GLN A 30 -0.75 15.53 -4.25
C GLN A 30 -1.86 15.05 -5.21
N GLY A 31 -3.14 15.21 -4.87
CA GLY A 31 -4.27 14.80 -5.69
C GLY A 31 -4.56 13.28 -5.69
N LEU A 32 -3.87 12.48 -4.86
CA LEU A 32 -3.97 11.01 -4.91
C LEU A 32 -5.34 10.46 -4.50
N PHE A 33 -6.16 11.23 -3.77
CA PHE A 33 -7.53 10.85 -3.42
C PHE A 33 -8.59 11.30 -4.44
N THR A 34 -8.21 12.09 -5.43
CA THR A 34 -9.09 12.63 -6.47
C THR A 34 -8.74 12.13 -7.87
N ASP A 35 -7.68 11.32 -8.00
CA ASP A 35 -7.30 10.69 -9.26
C ASP A 35 -8.22 9.49 -9.56
N GLU A 36 -9.09 9.64 -10.55
CA GLU A 36 -10.03 8.61 -10.98
C GLU A 36 -9.36 7.45 -11.74
N HIS A 37 -8.12 7.63 -12.16
CA HIS A 37 -7.36 6.62 -12.92
C HIS A 37 -6.34 5.86 -12.07
N THR A 38 -6.02 6.38 -10.87
CA THR A 38 -5.04 5.76 -9.99
C THR A 38 -5.49 5.83 -8.54
N THR A 39 -5.99 4.72 -8.00
CA THR A 39 -6.45 4.57 -6.61
C THR A 39 -5.49 3.73 -5.76
N ILE A 40 -4.28 3.50 -6.27
CA ILE A 40 -3.21 2.73 -5.61
C ILE A 40 -2.09 3.70 -5.23
N PHE A 41 -1.75 3.83 -3.94
CA PHE A 41 -0.61 4.63 -3.52
C PHE A 41 -0.15 4.30 -2.08
N ARG A 42 1.09 4.69 -1.76
CA ARG A 42 1.63 4.60 -0.41
C ARG A 42 1.11 5.74 0.45
N LEU A 43 0.32 5.40 1.48
CA LEU A 43 -0.29 6.35 2.39
C LEU A 43 0.68 6.76 3.52
N VAL A 44 1.43 5.80 4.08
CA VAL A 44 2.48 6.06 5.08
C VAL A 44 3.76 5.36 4.68
N ASN A 45 4.86 6.10 4.61
CA ASN A 45 6.17 5.63 4.18
C ASN A 45 7.21 5.70 5.31
N GLY A 46 6.90 5.06 6.44
CA GLY A 46 7.86 4.92 7.53
C GLY A 46 8.45 6.24 8.02
N GLU A 47 9.74 6.33 8.00
CA GLU A 47 10.52 7.48 8.44
C GLU A 47 10.20 8.74 7.64
N GLY A 48 9.83 8.62 6.36
CA GLY A 48 9.46 9.76 5.50
C GLY A 48 8.18 10.47 5.94
N ASP A 49 7.31 9.78 6.68
CA ASP A 49 6.08 10.35 7.27
C ASP A 49 6.17 10.42 8.80
N PHE A 50 7.37 10.39 9.37
CA PHE A 50 7.61 10.43 10.82
C PHE A 50 6.88 9.33 11.60
N MET A 51 6.67 8.18 10.95
CA MET A 51 6.08 6.96 11.52
C MET A 51 7.02 5.77 11.30
N PRO A 52 8.22 5.76 11.90
CA PRO A 52 9.26 4.78 11.62
C PRO A 52 8.75 3.35 11.83
N SER A 53 9.14 2.45 10.92
CA SER A 53 8.71 1.05 10.91
C SER A 53 7.21 0.83 10.62
N LEU A 54 6.49 1.81 10.08
CA LEU A 54 5.12 1.67 9.62
C LEU A 54 5.04 1.89 8.11
N ILE A 55 4.52 0.90 7.41
CA ILE A 55 4.14 1.03 5.99
C ILE A 55 2.63 0.89 5.91
N VAL A 56 2.00 1.82 5.21
CA VAL A 56 0.56 1.78 4.91
C VAL A 56 0.37 2.04 3.43
N ASP A 57 -0.19 1.07 2.73
CA ASP A 57 -0.55 1.19 1.33
C ASP A 57 -2.08 1.25 1.18
N TYR A 58 -2.54 2.12 0.29
CA TYR A 58 -3.94 2.35 -0.01
C TYR A 58 -4.30 1.81 -1.38
N TYR A 59 -5.42 1.08 -1.46
CA TYR A 59 -5.94 0.41 -2.65
C TYR A 59 -7.46 0.59 -2.73
N ASP A 60 -7.96 1.71 -3.21
CA ASP A 60 -9.40 1.99 -3.39
C ASP A 60 -10.29 1.60 -2.18
N GLY A 61 -9.92 2.05 -1.02
CA GLY A 61 -10.64 1.78 0.24
C GLY A 61 -10.09 0.62 1.05
N LEU A 62 -9.31 -0.29 0.47
CA LEU A 62 -8.49 -1.22 1.24
C LEU A 62 -7.21 -0.53 1.71
N VAL A 63 -6.95 -0.63 3.00
CA VAL A 63 -5.73 -0.15 3.64
C VAL A 63 -4.91 -1.36 4.11
N VAL A 64 -3.75 -1.60 3.52
CA VAL A 64 -2.85 -2.68 3.95
C VAL A 64 -1.76 -2.08 4.83
N VAL A 65 -1.66 -2.58 6.06
CA VAL A 65 -0.73 -2.12 7.08
C VAL A 65 0.36 -3.16 7.33
N GLN A 66 1.63 -2.75 7.24
CA GLN A 66 2.77 -3.57 7.63
C GLN A 66 3.55 -2.90 8.75
N PHE A 67 3.81 -3.67 9.80
CA PHE A 67 4.66 -3.28 10.90
C PHE A 67 6.03 -3.94 10.75
N HIS A 68 7.08 -3.12 10.77
CA HIS A 68 8.48 -3.55 10.69
C HIS A 68 9.22 -3.37 12.02
N GLY A 69 8.49 -3.03 13.08
CA GLY A 69 9.05 -2.83 14.41
C GLY A 69 8.01 -3.06 15.50
N VAL A 70 8.44 -3.75 16.57
CA VAL A 70 7.59 -4.14 17.68
C VAL A 70 6.96 -2.95 18.40
N GLY A 71 7.70 -1.84 18.56
CA GLY A 71 7.16 -0.63 19.18
C GLY A 71 5.96 -0.09 18.42
N MET A 72 6.04 -0.04 17.07
CA MET A 72 4.93 0.40 16.22
C MET A 72 3.77 -0.62 16.22
N TYR A 73 4.06 -1.92 16.25
CA TYR A 73 3.03 -2.96 16.32
C TYR A 73 2.21 -2.88 17.61
N ARG A 74 2.82 -2.48 18.74
CA ARG A 74 2.10 -2.29 20.01
C ARG A 74 1.07 -1.16 19.94
N LEU A 75 1.21 -0.23 19.00
CA LEU A 75 0.28 0.89 18.74
C LEU A 75 -0.73 0.56 17.63
N LYS A 76 -0.93 -0.74 17.32
CA LYS A 76 -1.77 -1.15 16.19
C LYS A 76 -3.23 -0.69 16.30
N GLU A 77 -3.78 -0.66 17.50
CA GLU A 77 -5.16 -0.24 17.72
C GLU A 77 -5.32 1.27 17.58
N GLU A 78 -4.35 2.06 18.07
CA GLU A 78 -4.31 3.51 17.89
C GLU A 78 -4.16 3.87 16.41
N ILE A 79 -3.32 3.14 15.67
CA ILE A 79 -3.11 3.32 14.23
C ILE A 79 -4.38 2.97 13.46
N LYS A 80 -5.02 1.83 13.77
CA LYS A 80 -6.30 1.44 13.18
C LYS A 80 -7.33 2.54 13.35
N LYS A 81 -7.54 3.00 14.58
CA LYS A 81 -8.50 4.06 14.89
C LYS A 81 -8.17 5.36 14.15
N ALA A 82 -6.90 5.78 14.14
CA ALA A 82 -6.46 6.99 13.45
C ALA A 82 -6.71 6.91 11.93
N LEU A 83 -6.48 5.74 11.31
CA LEU A 83 -6.77 5.50 9.89
C LEU A 83 -8.27 5.61 9.61
N GLN A 84 -9.12 4.95 10.40
CA GLN A 84 -10.58 5.01 10.27
C GLN A 84 -11.10 6.45 10.40
N ASP A 85 -10.71 7.15 11.48
CA ASP A 85 -11.16 8.51 11.77
C ASP A 85 -10.71 9.52 10.70
N THR A 86 -9.53 9.30 10.08
CA THR A 86 -8.97 10.23 9.10
C THR A 86 -9.46 9.97 7.69
N LEU A 87 -9.60 8.70 7.30
CA LEU A 87 -10.03 8.30 5.96
C LEU A 87 -11.55 8.27 5.81
N GLN A 88 -12.29 8.04 6.90
CA GLN A 88 -13.76 7.98 6.92
C GLN A 88 -14.32 7.05 5.83
N SER A 89 -15.16 7.56 4.93
CA SER A 89 -15.76 6.79 3.82
C SER A 89 -14.73 6.23 2.83
N ASN A 90 -13.52 6.77 2.81
CA ASN A 90 -12.42 6.23 1.99
C ASN A 90 -11.74 5.00 2.63
N CYS A 91 -12.19 4.54 3.81
CA CYS A 91 -11.67 3.34 4.46
C CYS A 91 -12.78 2.26 4.50
N LYS A 92 -12.76 1.34 3.56
CA LYS A 92 -13.69 0.19 3.51
C LYS A 92 -13.20 -0.96 4.39
N ALA A 93 -11.90 -1.22 4.35
CA ALA A 93 -11.26 -2.29 5.12
C ALA A 93 -9.82 -1.95 5.50
N ILE A 94 -9.34 -2.49 6.63
CA ILE A 94 -7.93 -2.43 7.05
C ILE A 94 -7.44 -3.85 7.25
N TYR A 95 -6.38 -4.23 6.53
CA TYR A 95 -5.73 -5.53 6.63
C TYR A 95 -4.32 -5.38 7.20
N CYS A 96 -4.04 -6.07 8.30
CA CYS A 96 -2.69 -6.18 8.84
C CYS A 96 -1.97 -7.32 8.13
N LYS A 97 -0.81 -7.05 7.54
CA LYS A 97 0.06 -8.02 6.89
C LYS A 97 1.46 -7.95 7.47
N SER A 98 1.62 -8.50 8.67
CA SER A 98 2.85 -8.30 9.45
C SER A 98 3.49 -9.57 9.98
N SER A 99 2.91 -10.74 9.72
CA SER A 99 3.44 -12.02 10.19
C SER A 99 4.88 -12.29 9.73
N SER A 100 5.21 -11.84 8.51
CA SER A 100 6.53 -12.00 7.90
C SER A 100 7.45 -10.78 8.06
N THR A 101 6.93 -9.60 8.39
CA THR A 101 7.70 -8.35 8.44
C THR A 101 8.08 -7.93 9.87
N LEU A 102 7.30 -8.37 10.86
CA LEU A 102 7.60 -8.05 12.25
C LEU A 102 8.79 -8.89 12.75
N PRO A 103 9.82 -8.27 13.35
CA PRO A 103 10.91 -9.01 13.98
C PRO A 103 10.37 -9.96 15.06
N LYS A 104 10.87 -11.19 15.05
CA LYS A 104 10.51 -12.19 16.08
C LYS A 104 10.93 -11.70 17.46
N GLN A 105 9.99 -11.60 18.36
CA GLN A 105 10.23 -11.27 19.77
C GLN A 105 9.35 -12.14 20.64
N GLU A 106 9.88 -12.61 21.76
CA GLU A 106 9.14 -13.44 22.70
C GLU A 106 7.87 -12.73 23.19
N GLY A 107 6.76 -13.48 23.22
CA GLY A 107 5.46 -12.97 23.66
C GLY A 107 4.71 -12.12 22.64
N ILE A 108 5.25 -11.91 21.41
CA ILE A 108 4.57 -11.17 20.34
C ILE A 108 4.45 -12.02 19.09
N ILE A 109 3.23 -12.37 18.73
CA ILE A 109 2.89 -13.10 17.50
C ILE A 109 2.04 -12.17 16.63
N ALA A 110 2.63 -11.67 15.53
CA ALA A 110 1.86 -10.94 14.54
C ALA A 110 0.99 -11.91 13.73
N LYS A 111 -0.25 -11.50 13.48
CA LYS A 111 -1.19 -12.20 12.61
C LYS A 111 -1.49 -11.36 11.37
N ASP A 112 -1.69 -12.04 10.25
CA ASP A 112 -2.22 -11.43 9.06
C ASP A 112 -3.74 -11.57 9.10
N GLU A 113 -4.44 -10.46 9.31
CA GLU A 113 -5.88 -10.44 9.58
C GLU A 113 -6.53 -9.10 9.20
N PHE A 114 -7.84 -9.13 8.94
CA PHE A 114 -8.60 -7.89 8.90
C PHE A 114 -8.71 -7.28 10.30
N MET A 115 -8.24 -6.06 10.45
CA MET A 115 -8.42 -5.22 11.65
C MET A 115 -9.75 -4.48 11.62
N PHE A 116 -10.30 -4.24 10.42
CA PHE A 116 -11.57 -3.54 10.20
C PHE A 116 -12.15 -3.90 8.84
N GLY A 117 -13.49 -3.99 8.78
CA GLY A 117 -14.25 -4.11 7.54
C GLY A 117 -13.97 -5.39 6.75
N THR A 118 -14.53 -5.44 5.56
CA THR A 118 -14.36 -6.51 4.57
C THR A 118 -14.41 -5.91 3.16
N LEU A 119 -14.01 -6.68 2.15
CA LEU A 119 -14.10 -6.30 0.75
C LEU A 119 -15.16 -7.12 0.03
N GLU A 120 -15.75 -6.56 -1.02
CA GLU A 120 -16.59 -7.26 -1.96
C GLU A 120 -15.73 -8.22 -2.82
N GLU A 121 -16.33 -9.29 -3.33
CA GLU A 121 -15.61 -10.32 -4.09
C GLU A 121 -15.02 -9.79 -5.40
N ASP A 122 -15.69 -8.85 -6.04
CA ASP A 122 -15.32 -8.24 -7.31
C ASP A 122 -14.51 -6.93 -7.16
N TRP A 123 -14.08 -6.62 -5.93
CA TRP A 123 -13.29 -5.42 -5.64
C TRP A 123 -11.97 -5.42 -6.40
N TYR A 124 -11.60 -4.26 -6.91
CA TYR A 124 -10.33 -3.97 -7.57
C TYR A 124 -9.83 -2.56 -7.25
N ALA A 125 -8.57 -2.30 -7.53
CA ALA A 125 -7.99 -0.96 -7.48
C ALA A 125 -7.38 -0.58 -8.84
N LEU A 126 -7.17 0.71 -9.07
CA LEU A 126 -6.72 1.24 -10.35
C LEU A 126 -5.28 1.77 -10.27
N GLU A 127 -4.51 1.49 -11.31
CA GLU A 127 -3.28 2.22 -11.60
C GLU A 127 -3.23 2.58 -13.08
N ASN A 128 -3.12 3.88 -13.37
CA ASN A 128 -3.13 4.40 -14.73
C ASN A 128 -4.32 3.87 -15.57
N GLY A 129 -5.51 3.71 -14.96
CA GLY A 129 -6.72 3.19 -15.58
C GLY A 129 -6.73 1.69 -15.87
N ILE A 130 -5.75 0.94 -15.38
CA ILE A 130 -5.73 -0.53 -15.41
C ILE A 130 -6.29 -1.05 -14.08
N ARG A 131 -7.21 -2.02 -14.16
CA ARG A 131 -7.78 -2.68 -12.98
C ARG A 131 -6.88 -3.78 -12.49
N TYR A 132 -6.59 -3.77 -11.18
CA TYR A 132 -5.81 -4.80 -10.51
C TYR A 132 -6.60 -5.41 -9.37
N LYS A 133 -6.71 -6.73 -9.35
CA LYS A 133 -7.11 -7.47 -8.15
C LYS A 133 -5.85 -7.65 -7.30
N ILE A 134 -5.81 -6.97 -6.15
CA ILE A 134 -4.63 -6.98 -5.28
C ILE A 134 -4.66 -8.22 -4.38
N ASP A 135 -3.62 -9.04 -4.46
CA ASP A 135 -3.45 -10.16 -3.53
C ASP A 135 -2.80 -9.67 -2.22
N TYR A 136 -3.59 -8.98 -1.42
CA TYR A 136 -3.15 -8.45 -0.14
C TYR A 136 -2.79 -9.53 0.89
N ALA A 137 -3.35 -10.75 0.78
CA ALA A 137 -3.12 -11.82 1.72
C ALA A 137 -1.83 -12.60 1.41
N LEU A 138 -1.68 -13.13 0.21
CA LEU A 138 -0.58 -14.02 -0.17
C LEU A 138 0.50 -13.33 -1.01
N GLY A 139 0.16 -12.26 -1.72
CA GLY A 139 1.08 -11.54 -2.60
C GLY A 139 2.30 -10.95 -1.88
N GLN A 140 3.34 -10.62 -2.62
CA GLN A 140 4.56 -10.01 -2.08
C GLN A 140 4.30 -8.58 -1.59
N LYS A 141 5.14 -8.08 -0.67
CA LYS A 141 4.98 -6.77 -0.04
C LYS A 141 3.55 -6.62 0.55
N THR A 142 2.86 -5.57 0.20
CA THR A 142 1.45 -5.32 0.57
C THR A 142 0.46 -5.91 -0.43
N GLY A 143 0.93 -6.67 -1.43
CA GLY A 143 0.14 -7.29 -2.50
C GLY A 143 0.43 -6.72 -3.89
N PHE A 144 1.15 -5.59 -3.99
CA PHE A 144 1.49 -4.94 -5.25
C PHE A 144 2.80 -4.14 -5.15
N PHE A 145 3.49 -3.99 -6.28
CA PHE A 145 4.74 -3.22 -6.37
C PHE A 145 4.44 -1.77 -6.77
N ILE A 146 3.98 -0.96 -5.81
CA ILE A 146 3.59 0.45 -6.05
C ILE A 146 4.78 1.29 -6.56
N ASP A 147 5.99 0.98 -6.11
CA ASP A 147 7.24 1.65 -6.50
C ASP A 147 7.57 1.51 -7.99
N GLN A 148 6.95 0.56 -8.69
CA GLN A 148 7.16 0.34 -10.13
C GLN A 148 6.17 1.10 -11.04
N ARG A 149 5.31 1.97 -10.50
CA ARG A 149 4.30 2.71 -11.29
C ARG A 149 4.87 3.46 -12.47
N ASP A 150 5.91 4.26 -12.25
CA ASP A 150 6.51 5.07 -13.32
C ASP A 150 7.18 4.20 -14.37
N ASN A 151 7.83 3.10 -13.97
CA ASN A 151 8.38 2.13 -14.90
C ASN A 151 7.29 1.45 -15.73
N ARG A 152 6.16 1.09 -15.14
CA ARG A 152 5.01 0.54 -15.88
C ARG A 152 4.44 1.56 -16.86
N ARG A 153 4.38 2.85 -16.51
CA ARG A 153 3.97 3.93 -17.41
C ARG A 153 4.93 4.06 -18.58
N LEU A 154 6.24 4.06 -18.35
CA LEU A 154 7.25 4.09 -19.41
C LEU A 154 7.12 2.89 -20.37
N VAL A 155 6.89 1.68 -19.85
CA VAL A 155 6.65 0.50 -20.67
C VAL A 155 5.40 0.69 -21.54
N CYS A 156 4.32 1.22 -20.99
CA CYS A 156 3.12 1.55 -21.75
C CYS A 156 3.44 2.49 -22.93
N GLU A 157 4.14 3.60 -22.66
CA GLU A 157 4.51 4.60 -23.65
C GLU A 157 5.43 4.04 -24.77
N MET A 158 6.27 3.06 -24.43
CA MET A 158 7.26 2.47 -25.36
C MET A 158 6.73 1.26 -26.13
N SER A 159 5.53 0.77 -25.88
CA SER A 159 5.10 -0.56 -26.34
C SER A 159 4.41 -0.59 -27.70
N GLU A 160 3.96 0.57 -28.23
CA GLU A 160 3.17 0.61 -29.47
C GLU A 160 3.84 -0.12 -30.63
N GLY A 161 3.15 -1.11 -31.20
CA GLY A 161 3.60 -1.92 -32.34
C GLY A 161 4.76 -2.89 -32.03
N ARG A 162 5.24 -2.97 -30.80
CA ARG A 162 6.39 -3.81 -30.41
C ARG A 162 5.96 -5.17 -29.85
N THR A 163 6.85 -6.16 -29.96
CA THR A 163 6.77 -7.40 -29.19
C THR A 163 7.50 -7.19 -27.86
N VAL A 164 6.83 -7.53 -26.77
CA VAL A 164 7.31 -7.31 -25.41
C VAL A 164 7.44 -8.65 -24.66
N LEU A 165 8.60 -8.93 -24.09
CA LEU A 165 8.82 -10.02 -23.15
C LEU A 165 8.86 -9.45 -21.72
N ASN A 166 7.92 -9.88 -20.87
CA ASN A 166 7.91 -9.60 -19.44
C ASN A 166 8.44 -10.83 -18.70
N ALA A 167 9.74 -10.85 -18.39
CA ALA A 167 10.37 -11.89 -17.58
C ALA A 167 10.24 -11.51 -16.09
N PHE A 168 9.99 -12.52 -15.24
CA PHE A 168 9.67 -12.35 -13.80
C PHE A 168 8.40 -11.50 -13.61
N ALA A 169 7.34 -11.94 -14.29
CA ALA A 169 6.13 -11.16 -14.53
C ALA A 169 5.31 -10.90 -13.26
N TYR A 170 5.45 -11.72 -12.21
CA TYR A 170 4.64 -11.67 -10.99
C TYR A 170 3.13 -11.66 -11.36
N THR A 171 2.39 -10.63 -10.94
CA THR A 171 0.97 -10.46 -11.28
C THR A 171 0.73 -9.88 -12.68
N GLY A 172 1.75 -9.77 -13.52
CA GLY A 172 1.63 -9.31 -14.90
C GLY A 172 1.47 -7.79 -15.08
N GLY A 173 1.78 -6.98 -14.07
CA GLY A 173 1.57 -5.53 -14.13
C GLY A 173 2.24 -4.84 -15.31
N PHE A 174 3.47 -5.23 -15.65
CA PHE A 174 4.17 -4.72 -16.85
C PHE A 174 3.53 -5.23 -18.15
N SER A 175 3.05 -6.46 -18.18
CA SER A 175 2.35 -7.02 -19.36
C SER A 175 1.06 -6.26 -19.64
N LEU A 176 0.25 -5.97 -18.62
CA LEU A 176 -0.97 -5.18 -18.77
C LEU A 176 -0.67 -3.75 -19.23
N SER A 177 0.43 -3.16 -18.76
CA SER A 177 0.88 -1.84 -19.22
C SER A 177 1.32 -1.86 -20.69
N ALA A 178 2.03 -2.91 -21.13
CA ALA A 178 2.41 -3.08 -22.52
C ALA A 178 1.19 -3.27 -23.43
N ILE A 179 0.21 -4.07 -23.00
CA ILE A 179 -1.07 -4.25 -23.72
C ILE A 179 -1.80 -2.91 -23.87
N LYS A 180 -1.92 -2.15 -22.75
CA LYS A 180 -2.51 -0.81 -22.79
C LYS A 180 -1.78 0.13 -23.74
N GLY A 181 -0.45 0.00 -23.83
CA GLY A 181 0.42 0.72 -24.76
C GLY A 181 0.35 0.23 -26.22
N LYS A 182 -0.62 -0.65 -26.55
CA LYS A 182 -0.82 -1.21 -27.90
C LYS A 182 0.37 -2.01 -28.43
N ALA A 183 1.02 -2.79 -27.54
CA ALA A 183 2.00 -3.77 -27.98
C ALA A 183 1.39 -4.73 -28.99
N LYS A 184 2.15 -5.10 -30.03
CA LYS A 184 1.75 -6.08 -31.03
C LYS A 184 1.59 -7.48 -30.43
N GLU A 185 2.46 -7.80 -29.48
CA GLU A 185 2.50 -9.08 -28.80
C GLU A 185 3.11 -8.89 -27.41
N VAL A 186 2.60 -9.61 -26.41
CA VAL A 186 3.16 -9.61 -25.05
C VAL A 186 3.28 -11.04 -24.58
N VAL A 187 4.49 -11.46 -24.22
CA VAL A 187 4.78 -12.75 -23.59
C VAL A 187 5.16 -12.51 -22.13
N SER A 188 4.49 -13.21 -21.22
CA SER A 188 4.80 -13.18 -19.78
C SER A 188 5.42 -14.49 -19.35
N MET A 189 6.49 -14.43 -18.56
CA MET A 189 7.18 -15.59 -18.01
C MET A 189 7.42 -15.37 -16.52
N ASP A 190 7.02 -16.35 -15.70
CA ASP A 190 7.31 -16.41 -14.26
C ASP A 190 7.55 -17.85 -13.84
N ILE A 191 8.09 -18.08 -12.64
CA ILE A 191 8.37 -19.38 -12.03
C ILE A 191 7.57 -19.57 -10.74
#